data_bb0f8acab70459afece49c5bfb3e953b
#
_entry.id   bb0f8acab70459afece49c5bfb3e953b
#
_cell.length_a   1.000
_cell.length_b   1.000
_cell.length_c   1.000
_cell.angle_alpha   90.00
_cell.angle_beta   90.00
_cell.angle_gamma   90.00
#
_symmetry.space_group_name_H-M   'P 1'
#
loop_
_entity.id
_entity.type
_entity.pdbx_description
1 polymer ?
#
loop_
_entity_poly.entity_id
_entity_poly.type
_entity_poly.pdbx_seq_one_letter_code
_entity_poly.pdbx_strand_id
1 'polypeptide(L)'
;MLVDHDVSQEDPILRRLAALILTTATLAACGQSEGSQDPLQVAETLEAAKPAHSPAQTGTPPGTITPGGSFTEGDTTLKFQVNGRDVELDRLRSAVFEMTKDDKGAETRGTGLRAGDGATNAVADRYGRLLVVDTRGGEFIAFSINPLIMRQRYPVPGGPYGIAYDAKRDIAWITLTERNEVVGLNVAGGEPTEKQRFSTVRQPNTVSVDQESGRVTVTSGDNGGIQVISP
;
A
#
# COMPACT_ATOMS: atom_id res chain seq x y z
N MET A 1 -93.86 17.68 23.24
CA MET A 1 -94.47 17.95 21.94
C MET A 1 -93.36 18.00 20.92
N LEU A 2 -93.33 17.01 20.02
CA LEU A 2 -92.71 16.93 18.71
C LEU A 2 -91.21 17.28 18.62
N VAL A 3 -90.41 16.28 18.42
CA VAL A 3 -90.03 15.55 17.17
C VAL A 3 -89.42 16.50 16.13
N ASP A 4 -88.17 16.31 15.79
CA ASP A 4 -87.85 15.72 14.49
C ASP A 4 -86.41 15.21 14.41
N HIS A 5 -86.29 14.04 13.77
CA HIS A 5 -85.08 13.35 13.36
C HIS A 5 -84.55 13.96 12.06
N ASP A 6 -83.25 14.10 11.95
CA ASP A 6 -82.70 13.87 10.64
C ASP A 6 -81.33 13.11 10.73
N VAL A 7 -81.41 11.90 10.27
CA VAL A 7 -80.29 10.97 10.10
C VAL A 7 -79.83 11.08 8.67
N SER A 8 -78.77 11.80 8.39
CA SER A 8 -78.11 11.70 7.09
C SER A 8 -77.12 10.54 7.11
N GLN A 9 -77.55 9.48 6.46
CA GLN A 9 -76.75 8.32 6.07
C GLN A 9 -75.66 8.80 5.10
N GLU A 10 -74.40 8.80 5.56
CA GLU A 10 -73.29 8.92 4.64
C GLU A 10 -72.96 7.57 4.03
N ASP A 11 -73.01 7.50 2.71
CA ASP A 11 -72.75 6.32 1.89
C ASP A 11 -71.37 5.71 2.15
N PRO A 12 -71.27 4.40 2.47
CA PRO A 12 -69.99 3.73 2.70
C PRO A 12 -69.14 3.51 1.42
N ILE A 13 -69.65 3.92 0.26
CA ILE A 13 -68.97 3.70 -1.02
C ILE A 13 -67.91 4.77 -1.28
N LEU A 14 -68.05 5.99 -0.76
CA LEU A 14 -67.07 7.07 -0.97
C LEU A 14 -65.80 6.91 -0.11
N ARG A 15 -65.81 6.09 0.96
CA ARG A 15 -64.63 5.83 1.77
C ARG A 15 -63.69 4.75 1.25
N ARG A 16 -64.10 4.01 0.19
CA ARG A 16 -63.28 2.95 -0.41
C ARG A 16 -62.48 3.39 -1.63
N LEU A 17 -62.68 4.61 -2.13
CA LEU A 17 -61.97 5.14 -3.29
C LEU A 17 -60.81 6.08 -2.93
N ALA A 18 -60.63 6.45 -1.68
CA ALA A 18 -59.52 7.30 -1.25
C ALA A 18 -58.29 6.55 -0.72
N ALA A 19 -58.30 5.21 -0.73
CA ALA A 19 -57.21 4.38 -0.18
C ALA A 19 -56.42 3.61 -1.26
N LEU A 20 -56.56 3.93 -2.54
CA LEU A 20 -55.92 3.18 -3.61
C LEU A 20 -55.00 4.02 -4.51
N ILE A 21 -54.49 5.16 -4.05
CA ILE A 21 -53.49 5.92 -4.78
C ILE A 21 -52.44 6.37 -3.76
N LEU A 22 -51.52 5.49 -3.37
CA LEU A 22 -50.16 5.81 -2.93
C LEU A 22 -49.35 4.53 -2.66
N THR A 23 -49.17 3.69 -3.66
CA THR A 23 -48.05 2.75 -3.68
C THR A 23 -47.50 2.64 -5.10
N THR A 24 -47.07 3.77 -5.67
CA THR A 24 -46.02 3.69 -6.68
C THR A 24 -44.73 3.59 -5.90
N ALA A 25 -44.36 2.38 -5.55
CA ALA A 25 -42.98 2.07 -5.19
C ALA A 25 -42.09 2.46 -6.38
N THR A 26 -41.40 3.57 -6.27
CA THR A 26 -40.27 3.83 -7.11
C THR A 26 -39.24 2.75 -6.79
N LEU A 27 -39.23 1.70 -7.56
CA LEU A 27 -38.06 0.86 -7.75
C LEU A 27 -37.01 1.79 -8.36
N ALA A 28 -36.21 2.39 -7.50
CA ALA A 28 -34.92 2.90 -7.88
C ALA A 28 -34.17 1.69 -8.44
N ALA A 29 -34.12 1.59 -9.75
CA ALA A 29 -33.20 0.71 -10.43
C ALA A 29 -31.80 1.13 -9.95
N CYS A 30 -31.21 0.35 -9.06
CA CYS A 30 -29.77 0.34 -8.91
C CYS A 30 -29.23 -0.03 -10.29
N GLY A 31 -28.84 0.98 -11.06
CA GLY A 31 -28.02 0.80 -12.22
C GLY A 31 -26.71 0.21 -11.74
N GLN A 32 -26.60 -1.11 -11.78
CA GLN A 32 -25.31 -1.77 -11.73
C GLN A 32 -24.59 -1.32 -12.99
N SER A 33 -23.65 -0.39 -12.81
CA SER A 33 -22.58 -0.24 -13.78
C SER A 33 -21.82 -1.57 -13.76
N GLU A 34 -22.02 -2.38 -14.80
CA GLU A 34 -21.13 -3.50 -15.10
C GLU A 34 -19.76 -2.93 -15.52
N GLY A 35 -19.08 -2.27 -14.58
CA GLY A 35 -17.66 -2.04 -14.66
C GLY A 35 -16.99 -3.38 -14.37
N SER A 36 -16.14 -3.82 -15.26
CA SER A 36 -15.24 -4.96 -15.06
C SER A 36 -14.60 -4.81 -13.68
N GLN A 37 -15.04 -5.60 -12.70
CA GLN A 37 -14.48 -5.58 -11.36
C GLN A 37 -13.08 -6.20 -11.47
N ASP A 38 -12.06 -5.35 -11.26
CA ASP A 38 -10.70 -5.82 -11.11
C ASP A 38 -10.64 -6.73 -9.85
N PRO A 39 -10.33 -8.03 -10.01
CA PRO A 39 -10.33 -8.97 -8.89
C PRO A 39 -9.32 -8.63 -7.78
N LEU A 40 -8.40 -7.69 -8.04
CA LEU A 40 -7.44 -7.20 -7.05
C LEU A 40 -7.92 -5.92 -6.33
N GLN A 41 -9.08 -5.39 -6.70
CA GLN A 41 -9.65 -4.21 -6.04
C GLN A 41 -10.34 -4.63 -4.74
N VAL A 42 -9.93 -4.02 -3.63
CA VAL A 42 -10.48 -4.30 -2.28
C VAL A 42 -11.28 -3.16 -1.69
N ALA A 43 -11.22 -1.96 -2.26
CA ALA A 43 -11.90 -0.77 -1.77
C ALA A 43 -12.53 0.02 -2.91
N GLU A 44 -13.62 0.73 -2.64
CA GLU A 44 -14.27 1.62 -3.61
C GLU A 44 -13.35 2.75 -4.07
N THR A 45 -12.46 3.22 -3.20
CA THR A 45 -11.43 4.21 -3.51
C THR A 45 -10.06 3.60 -3.32
N LEU A 46 -9.26 3.60 -4.38
CA LEU A 46 -7.88 3.14 -4.34
C LEU A 46 -6.98 4.32 -3.93
N GLU A 47 -6.29 4.19 -2.81
CA GLU A 47 -5.31 5.17 -2.35
C GLU A 47 -3.99 4.49 -2.01
N ALA A 48 -2.89 5.02 -2.56
CA ALA A 48 -1.55 4.56 -2.21
C ALA A 48 -1.28 4.78 -0.72
N ALA A 49 -0.67 3.80 -0.06
CA ALA A 49 -0.25 3.98 1.31
C ALA A 49 0.84 5.06 1.38
N LYS A 50 0.78 5.88 2.43
CA LYS A 50 1.73 6.95 2.71
C LYS A 50 2.65 6.55 3.87
N PRO A 51 3.82 7.19 4.00
CA PRO A 51 4.64 6.96 5.18
C PRO A 51 3.86 7.37 6.44
N ALA A 52 3.90 6.53 7.44
CA ALA A 52 3.25 6.84 8.72
C ALA A 52 3.96 8.03 9.40
N HIS A 53 3.21 8.78 10.20
CA HIS A 53 3.77 9.89 10.95
C HIS A 53 4.74 9.42 12.02
N SER A 54 5.91 10.00 12.03
CA SER A 54 6.94 9.74 13.03
C SER A 54 6.64 10.40 14.37
N PRO A 55 6.99 9.74 15.49
CA PRO A 55 6.96 10.38 16.81
C PRO A 55 8.01 11.50 16.90
N ALA A 56 7.96 12.25 17.97
CA ALA A 56 9.01 13.20 18.29
C ALA A 56 10.36 12.49 18.43
N GLN A 57 11.44 13.15 17.99
CA GLN A 57 12.80 12.61 18.12
C GLN A 57 13.20 12.49 19.58
N THR A 58 13.56 11.30 20.02
CA THR A 58 14.08 11.04 21.37
C THR A 58 15.55 10.61 21.29
N GLY A 59 16.45 11.51 21.60
CA GLY A 59 17.87 11.23 21.55
C GLY A 59 18.53 11.58 20.20
N THR A 60 19.84 11.44 20.17
CA THR A 60 20.67 11.71 18.99
C THR A 60 20.90 10.42 18.21
N PRO A 61 20.46 10.32 16.94
CA PRO A 61 20.76 9.17 16.12
C PRO A 61 22.25 9.00 15.85
N PRO A 62 22.74 7.77 15.65
CA PRO A 62 24.15 7.50 15.37
C PRO A 62 24.58 8.01 14.00
N GLY A 63 25.89 8.15 13.78
CA GLY A 63 26.48 8.53 12.51
C GLY A 63 26.56 10.03 12.29
N THR A 64 26.66 10.43 11.02
CA THR A 64 26.74 11.83 10.62
C THR A 64 25.40 12.31 10.11
N ILE A 65 24.94 13.45 10.63
CA ILE A 65 23.69 14.08 10.19
C ILE A 65 24.02 15.43 9.57
N THR A 66 23.54 15.65 8.36
CA THR A 66 23.59 16.95 7.67
C THR A 66 22.19 17.53 7.53
N PRO A 67 22.04 18.87 7.59
CA PRO A 67 20.76 19.50 7.36
C PRO A 67 20.19 19.17 6.00
N GLY A 68 18.87 19.06 5.91
CA GLY A 68 18.15 18.80 4.66
C GLY A 68 17.17 17.64 4.77
N GLY A 69 16.86 17.07 3.63
CA GLY A 69 15.90 15.98 3.52
C GLY A 69 14.51 16.53 3.21
N SER A 70 14.03 16.15 2.06
CA SER A 70 12.65 16.38 1.63
C SER A 70 12.12 15.10 1.02
N PHE A 71 10.82 14.97 1.00
CA PHE A 71 10.15 13.86 0.35
C PHE A 71 9.06 14.39 -0.56
N THR A 72 9.09 13.92 -1.80
CA THR A 72 7.98 14.07 -2.73
C THR A 72 7.37 12.72 -2.93
N GLU A 73 6.06 12.62 -2.81
CA GLU A 73 5.36 11.37 -3.09
C GLU A 73 5.64 10.95 -4.54
N GLY A 74 6.11 9.73 -4.68
CA GLY A 74 6.45 9.16 -5.98
C GLY A 74 5.23 8.68 -6.76
N ASP A 75 5.49 8.14 -7.94
CA ASP A 75 4.48 7.55 -8.81
C ASP A 75 3.69 6.45 -8.09
N THR A 76 2.43 6.31 -8.45
CA THR A 76 1.57 5.22 -7.96
C THR A 76 1.94 3.86 -8.55
N THR A 77 2.77 3.86 -9.57
CA THR A 77 3.26 2.67 -10.27
C THR A 77 4.78 2.71 -10.35
N LEU A 78 5.44 1.71 -9.80
CA LEU A 78 6.90 1.57 -9.83
C LEU A 78 7.29 0.40 -10.74
N LYS A 79 8.26 0.61 -11.63
CA LYS A 79 8.74 -0.41 -12.57
C LYS A 79 10.12 -0.91 -12.18
N PHE A 80 10.34 -2.21 -12.32
CA PHE A 80 11.58 -2.90 -11.96
C PHE A 80 12.00 -3.86 -13.07
N GLN A 81 13.30 -4.12 -13.13
CA GLN A 81 13.89 -5.23 -13.88
C GLN A 81 14.34 -6.31 -12.89
N VAL A 82 13.78 -7.51 -13.03
CA VAL A 82 14.09 -8.65 -12.17
C VAL A 82 14.40 -9.85 -13.05
N ASN A 83 15.66 -10.31 -13.08
CA ASN A 83 16.12 -11.38 -13.96
C ASN A 83 15.73 -11.19 -15.44
N GLY A 84 15.88 -9.96 -15.95
CA GLY A 84 15.53 -9.63 -17.33
C GLY A 84 14.03 -9.62 -17.63
N ARG A 85 13.19 -9.60 -16.60
CA ARG A 85 11.74 -9.44 -16.70
C ARG A 85 11.31 -8.09 -16.19
N ASP A 86 10.38 -7.47 -16.92
CA ASP A 86 9.72 -6.25 -16.48
C ASP A 86 8.65 -6.60 -15.44
N VAL A 87 8.70 -5.90 -14.30
CA VAL A 87 7.78 -6.10 -13.18
C VAL A 87 7.28 -4.74 -12.72
N GLU A 88 6.03 -4.67 -12.36
CA GLU A 88 5.36 -3.46 -11.89
C GLU A 88 4.82 -3.67 -10.48
N LEU A 89 5.06 -2.70 -9.59
CA LEU A 89 4.35 -2.56 -8.33
C LEU A 89 3.29 -1.47 -8.48
N ASP A 90 2.03 -1.86 -8.43
CA ASP A 90 0.89 -0.94 -8.37
C ASP A 90 0.57 -0.63 -6.91
N ARG A 91 0.92 0.58 -6.47
CA ARG A 91 0.74 1.04 -5.09
C ARG A 91 -0.72 1.27 -4.74
N LEU A 92 -1.55 1.64 -5.73
CA LEU A 92 -2.98 1.84 -5.51
C LEU A 92 -3.67 0.51 -5.21
N ARG A 93 -3.30 -0.55 -5.93
CA ARG A 93 -3.89 -1.88 -5.76
C ARG A 93 -3.14 -2.75 -4.76
N SER A 94 -1.99 -2.29 -4.26
CA SER A 94 -1.07 -3.11 -3.46
C SER A 94 -0.82 -4.46 -4.14
N ALA A 95 -0.35 -4.42 -5.38
CA ALA A 95 -0.18 -5.61 -6.21
C ALA A 95 1.08 -5.53 -7.06
N VAL A 96 1.73 -6.67 -7.25
CA VAL A 96 2.85 -6.87 -8.16
C VAL A 96 2.34 -7.55 -9.42
N PHE A 97 2.73 -7.06 -10.59
CA PHE A 97 2.39 -7.62 -11.90
C PHE A 97 3.67 -7.99 -12.67
N GLU A 98 3.69 -9.16 -13.29
CA GLU A 98 4.61 -9.42 -14.39
C GLU A 98 4.12 -8.65 -15.62
N MET A 99 5.07 -7.97 -16.30
CA MET A 99 4.75 -7.26 -17.53
C MET A 99 5.00 -8.18 -18.72
N THR A 100 4.07 -8.18 -19.67
CA THR A 100 4.14 -8.94 -20.90
C THR A 100 4.00 -8.00 -22.10
N LYS A 101 4.27 -8.49 -23.29
CA LYS A 101 3.99 -7.74 -24.53
C LYS A 101 2.83 -8.41 -25.23
N ASP A 102 1.89 -7.60 -25.72
CA ASP A 102 0.81 -8.07 -26.58
C ASP A 102 1.34 -8.39 -28.01
N ASP A 103 0.46 -8.87 -28.87
CA ASP A 103 0.78 -9.22 -30.25
C ASP A 103 1.28 -8.02 -31.10
N LYS A 104 1.08 -6.80 -30.61
CA LYS A 104 1.53 -5.55 -31.24
C LYS A 104 2.82 -5.00 -30.59
N GLY A 105 3.34 -5.70 -29.57
CA GLY A 105 4.54 -5.31 -28.83
C GLY A 105 4.32 -4.26 -27.74
N ALA A 106 3.07 -3.90 -27.42
CA ALA A 106 2.77 -2.99 -26.34
C ALA A 106 2.86 -3.72 -24.98
N GLU A 107 3.40 -3.03 -23.98
CA GLU A 107 3.46 -3.55 -22.61
C GLU A 107 2.06 -3.69 -22.02
N THR A 108 1.77 -4.85 -21.47
CA THR A 108 0.52 -5.17 -20.79
C THR A 108 0.78 -5.87 -19.47
N ARG A 109 -0.14 -5.73 -18.51
CA ARG A 109 -0.09 -6.49 -17.25
C ARG A 109 -0.46 -7.95 -17.53
N GLY A 110 0.42 -8.85 -17.15
CA GLY A 110 0.19 -10.29 -17.11
C GLY A 110 -0.33 -10.75 -15.75
N THR A 111 0.28 -11.82 -15.22
CA THR A 111 -0.05 -12.34 -13.90
C THR A 111 0.19 -11.30 -12.83
N GLY A 112 -0.77 -11.14 -11.91
CA GLY A 112 -0.67 -10.24 -10.76
C GLY A 112 -0.94 -10.95 -9.45
N LEU A 113 -0.22 -10.54 -8.39
CA LEU A 113 -0.44 -11.00 -7.01
C LEU A 113 -0.54 -9.82 -6.06
N ARG A 114 -1.40 -9.96 -5.05
CA ARG A 114 -1.47 -9.01 -3.94
C ARG A 114 -0.13 -8.94 -3.19
N ALA A 115 0.25 -7.71 -2.85
CA ALA A 115 1.45 -7.41 -2.09
C ALA A 115 1.10 -6.74 -0.74
N GLY A 116 0.25 -7.40 0.01
CA GLY A 116 -0.22 -6.91 1.30
C GLY A 116 -1.41 -5.96 1.20
N ASP A 117 -1.52 -5.05 2.15
CA ASP A 117 -2.64 -4.11 2.29
C ASP A 117 -2.32 -2.69 1.78
N GLY A 118 -1.05 -2.29 1.86
CA GLY A 118 -0.59 -0.98 1.42
C GLY A 118 0.87 -1.01 1.00
N ALA A 119 1.19 -1.79 -0.06
CA ALA A 119 2.53 -1.85 -0.62
C ALA A 119 3.00 -0.49 -1.12
N THR A 120 4.20 -0.06 -0.74
CA THR A 120 4.69 1.29 -1.03
C THR A 120 5.96 1.32 -1.85
N ASN A 121 6.95 0.51 -1.50
CA ASN A 121 8.24 0.51 -2.17
C ASN A 121 8.75 -0.92 -2.36
N ALA A 122 9.65 -1.08 -3.31
CA ALA A 122 10.26 -2.38 -3.59
C ALA A 122 11.68 -2.22 -4.10
N VAL A 123 12.43 -3.32 -4.12
CA VAL A 123 13.76 -3.41 -4.72
C VAL A 123 13.98 -4.83 -5.25
N ALA A 124 14.67 -4.94 -6.37
CA ALA A 124 15.12 -6.24 -6.88
C ALA A 124 16.37 -6.71 -6.11
N ASP A 125 16.43 -8.00 -5.79
CA ASP A 125 17.62 -8.60 -5.21
C ASP A 125 18.44 -9.41 -6.23
N ARG A 126 19.63 -9.85 -5.83
CA ARG A 126 20.52 -10.64 -6.70
C ARG A 126 20.04 -12.08 -6.94
N TYR A 127 19.02 -12.54 -6.19
CA TYR A 127 18.41 -13.87 -6.36
C TYR A 127 17.22 -13.88 -7.30
N GLY A 128 16.95 -12.73 -7.95
CA GLY A 128 15.83 -12.59 -8.88
C GLY A 128 14.48 -12.52 -8.19
N ARG A 129 14.45 -11.96 -6.99
CA ARG A 129 13.21 -11.67 -6.27
C ARG A 129 12.92 -10.17 -6.29
N LEU A 130 11.65 -9.82 -6.24
CA LEU A 130 11.20 -8.48 -5.87
C LEU A 130 10.87 -8.48 -4.38
N LEU A 131 11.58 -7.63 -3.64
CA LEU A 131 11.39 -7.41 -2.21
C LEU A 131 10.51 -6.19 -2.02
N VAL A 132 9.38 -6.34 -1.38
CA VAL A 132 8.34 -5.30 -1.24
C VAL A 132 8.12 -5.00 0.24
N VAL A 133 7.89 -3.73 0.58
CA VAL A 133 7.41 -3.32 1.90
C VAL A 133 5.93 -2.96 1.83
N ASP A 134 5.16 -3.54 2.73
CA ASP A 134 3.75 -3.25 2.96
C ASP A 134 3.62 -2.35 4.19
N THR A 135 3.41 -1.07 3.95
CA THR A 135 3.39 -0.07 5.03
C THR A 135 2.19 -0.24 5.96
N ARG A 136 0.98 -0.48 5.41
CA ARG A 136 -0.21 -0.65 6.24
C ARG A 136 -0.23 -2.00 6.95
N GLY A 137 0.17 -3.07 6.27
CA GLY A 137 0.26 -4.40 6.87
C GLY A 137 1.43 -4.58 7.82
N GLY A 138 2.42 -3.68 7.78
CA GLY A 138 3.63 -3.80 8.63
C GLY A 138 4.46 -5.02 8.27
N GLU A 139 4.69 -5.28 6.97
CA GLU A 139 5.29 -6.50 6.47
C GLU A 139 6.37 -6.25 5.42
N PHE A 140 7.30 -7.19 5.36
CA PHE A 140 8.20 -7.41 4.25
C PHE A 140 7.72 -8.63 3.46
N ILE A 141 7.63 -8.51 2.13
CA ILE A 141 7.13 -9.57 1.25
C ILE A 141 8.13 -9.79 0.12
N ALA A 142 8.48 -11.06 -0.13
CA ALA A 142 9.37 -11.41 -1.23
C ALA A 142 8.63 -12.23 -2.30
N PHE A 143 8.76 -11.80 -3.55
CA PHE A 143 8.21 -12.49 -4.72
C PHE A 143 9.33 -13.03 -5.60
N SER A 144 9.22 -14.29 -6.03
CA SER A 144 9.97 -14.76 -7.20
C SER A 144 9.23 -14.37 -8.47
N ILE A 145 9.99 -14.14 -9.53
CA ILE A 145 9.46 -13.78 -10.84
C ILE A 145 9.71 -14.94 -11.80
N ASN A 146 8.75 -15.19 -12.66
CA ASN A 146 8.76 -16.26 -13.66
C ASN A 146 8.90 -17.68 -13.07
N PRO A 147 7.85 -18.25 -12.46
CA PRO A 147 6.53 -17.65 -12.29
C PRO A 147 6.47 -16.67 -11.11
N LEU A 148 5.53 -15.73 -11.18
CA LEU A 148 5.24 -14.82 -10.08
C LEU A 148 4.62 -15.60 -8.92
N ILE A 149 5.37 -15.71 -7.82
CA ILE A 149 4.95 -16.44 -6.62
C ILE A 149 5.39 -15.65 -5.39
N MET A 150 4.48 -15.43 -4.44
CA MET A 150 4.85 -14.96 -3.12
C MET A 150 5.63 -16.07 -2.38
N ARG A 151 6.86 -15.77 -2.02
CA ARG A 151 7.76 -16.73 -1.35
C ARG A 151 7.76 -16.57 0.15
N GLN A 152 7.67 -15.33 0.63
CA GLN A 152 7.81 -15.02 2.04
C GLN A 152 6.92 -13.84 2.40
N ARG A 153 6.38 -13.86 3.62
CA ARG A 153 5.85 -12.74 4.35
C ARG A 153 6.52 -12.72 5.72
N TYR A 154 7.03 -11.59 6.11
CA TYR A 154 7.75 -11.42 7.36
C TYR A 154 7.28 -10.15 8.06
N PRO A 155 6.84 -10.22 9.33
CA PRO A 155 6.40 -9.05 10.08
C PRO A 155 7.54 -8.05 10.29
N VAL A 156 7.30 -6.80 9.93
CA VAL A 156 8.21 -5.66 10.13
C VAL A 156 7.38 -4.49 10.68
N PRO A 157 6.94 -4.57 11.94
CA PRO A 157 6.05 -3.57 12.51
C PRO A 157 6.77 -2.23 12.73
N GLY A 158 6.06 -1.13 12.53
CA GLY A 158 6.56 0.23 12.71
C GLY A 158 6.49 1.10 11.46
N GLY A 159 5.56 0.81 10.57
CA GLY A 159 5.35 1.55 9.34
C GLY A 159 6.53 1.43 8.37
N PRO A 160 6.87 0.22 7.88
CA PRO A 160 7.96 0.03 6.93
C PRO A 160 7.65 0.82 5.65
N TYR A 161 8.62 1.64 5.16
CA TYR A 161 8.36 2.49 4.03
C TYR A 161 9.46 2.47 2.96
N GLY A 162 10.61 3.03 3.23
CA GLY A 162 11.76 2.98 2.32
C GLY A 162 12.45 1.63 2.38
N ILE A 163 12.93 1.15 1.23
CA ILE A 163 13.71 -0.09 1.14
C ILE A 163 14.91 0.09 0.20
N ALA A 164 16.05 -0.46 0.59
CA ALA A 164 17.25 -0.58 -0.24
C ALA A 164 17.91 -1.95 -0.01
N TYR A 165 18.58 -2.48 -1.00
CA TYR A 165 19.23 -3.79 -0.91
C TYR A 165 20.75 -3.68 -1.08
N ASP A 166 21.49 -4.19 -0.10
CA ASP A 166 22.94 -4.39 -0.17
C ASP A 166 23.22 -5.78 -0.75
N ALA A 167 23.58 -5.80 -2.04
CA ALA A 167 23.82 -7.05 -2.75
C ALA A 167 25.12 -7.76 -2.33
N LYS A 168 26.08 -7.05 -1.73
CA LYS A 168 27.32 -7.66 -1.22
C LYS A 168 27.13 -8.39 0.09
N ARG A 169 26.21 -7.88 0.94
CA ARG A 169 25.99 -8.38 2.30
C ARG A 169 24.67 -9.10 2.47
N ASP A 170 23.82 -9.11 1.41
CA ASP A 170 22.46 -9.66 1.43
C ASP A 170 21.56 -9.04 2.50
N ILE A 171 21.70 -7.75 2.70
CA ILE A 171 20.90 -7.00 3.67
C ILE A 171 19.87 -6.14 2.96
N ALA A 172 18.59 -6.33 3.27
CA ALA A 172 17.54 -5.39 2.95
C ALA A 172 17.40 -4.36 4.09
N TRP A 173 17.69 -3.10 3.79
CA TRP A 173 17.54 -1.98 4.70
C TRP A 173 16.15 -1.39 4.54
N ILE A 174 15.40 -1.30 5.64
CA ILE A 174 14.01 -0.85 5.65
C ILE A 174 13.84 0.25 6.69
N THR A 175 13.29 1.39 6.31
CA THR A 175 12.94 2.46 7.24
C THR A 175 11.61 2.18 7.92
N LEU A 176 11.52 2.49 9.21
CA LEU A 176 10.34 2.34 10.05
C LEU A 176 9.87 3.72 10.51
N THR A 177 8.93 4.30 9.78
CA THR A 177 8.54 5.71 9.98
C THR A 177 7.85 5.95 11.32
N GLU A 178 7.08 5.00 11.84
CA GLU A 178 6.43 5.11 13.16
C GLU A 178 7.40 5.02 14.33
N ARG A 179 8.67 4.70 14.09
CA ARG A 179 9.66 4.46 15.15
C ARG A 179 10.89 5.33 15.06
N ASN A 180 11.08 6.07 13.95
CA ASN A 180 12.35 6.73 13.63
C ASN A 180 13.51 5.72 13.68
N GLU A 181 13.37 4.62 12.95
CA GLU A 181 14.37 3.55 12.90
C GLU A 181 14.65 3.13 11.48
N VAL A 182 15.79 2.50 11.27
CA VAL A 182 16.10 1.69 10.09
C VAL A 182 16.55 0.31 10.55
N VAL A 183 16.03 -0.73 9.93
CA VAL A 183 16.36 -2.12 10.22
C VAL A 183 17.03 -2.77 9.02
N GLY A 184 18.08 -3.54 9.26
CA GLY A 184 18.77 -4.37 8.29
C GLY A 184 18.37 -5.85 8.45
N LEU A 185 17.67 -6.39 7.47
CA LEU A 185 17.27 -7.80 7.42
C LEU A 185 18.19 -8.58 6.49
N ASN A 186 18.82 -9.64 6.99
CA ASN A 186 19.48 -10.59 6.09
C ASN A 186 18.44 -11.40 5.34
N VAL A 187 18.53 -11.37 4.01
CA VAL A 187 17.57 -12.00 3.09
C VAL A 187 18.22 -13.06 2.20
N ALA A 188 19.45 -13.49 2.49
CA ALA A 188 20.19 -14.48 1.71
C ALA A 188 19.53 -15.87 1.69
N GLY A 189 18.88 -16.22 2.79
CA GLY A 189 18.32 -17.55 2.98
C GLY A 189 16.80 -17.61 2.92
N GLY A 190 16.24 -18.51 3.73
CA GLY A 190 14.80 -18.68 3.88
C GLY A 190 14.13 -17.51 4.57
N GLU A 191 13.79 -17.64 5.85
CA GLU A 191 13.16 -16.57 6.62
C GLU A 191 14.11 -15.41 6.84
N PRO A 192 13.68 -14.15 6.60
CA PRO A 192 14.49 -12.96 6.90
C PRO A 192 14.88 -12.91 8.39
N THR A 193 16.10 -12.50 8.67
CA THR A 193 16.57 -12.35 10.05
C THR A 193 17.11 -10.95 10.29
N GLU A 194 16.63 -10.30 11.33
CA GLU A 194 17.14 -8.98 11.72
C GLU A 194 18.61 -9.11 12.15
N LYS A 195 19.46 -8.30 11.55
CA LYS A 195 20.89 -8.23 11.86
C LYS A 195 21.27 -6.95 12.60
N GLN A 196 20.66 -5.85 12.21
CA GLN A 196 21.01 -4.54 12.70
C GLN A 196 19.77 -3.66 12.79
N ARG A 197 19.78 -2.75 13.74
CA ARG A 197 18.76 -1.73 13.92
C ARG A 197 19.39 -0.47 14.45
N PHE A 198 19.04 0.67 13.87
CA PHE A 198 19.54 1.98 14.28
C PHE A 198 18.39 2.97 14.42
N SER A 199 18.48 3.86 15.41
CA SER A 199 17.64 5.05 15.45
C SER A 199 18.01 6.00 14.30
N THR A 200 17.03 6.69 13.76
CA THR A 200 17.22 7.59 12.61
C THR A 200 16.77 9.01 12.93
N VAL A 201 17.11 9.93 12.03
CA VAL A 201 16.43 11.21 11.94
C VAL A 201 14.92 11.02 11.84
N ARG A 202 14.15 12.01 12.28
CA ARG A 202 12.69 11.95 12.24
C ARG A 202 12.17 11.80 10.81
N GLN A 203 11.06 11.10 10.65
CA GLN A 203 10.38 10.84 9.39
C GLN A 203 11.30 10.21 8.33
N PRO A 204 11.90 9.04 8.59
CA PRO A 204 12.86 8.38 7.70
C PRO A 204 12.13 7.78 6.48
N ASN A 205 11.87 8.60 5.46
CA ASN A 205 11.08 8.18 4.30
C ASN A 205 11.89 7.43 3.26
N THR A 206 13.20 7.70 3.14
CA THR A 206 14.02 7.02 2.14
C THR A 206 15.28 6.44 2.75
N VAL A 207 15.77 5.37 2.14
CA VAL A 207 17.03 4.74 2.47
C VAL A 207 17.78 4.37 1.19
N SER A 208 19.08 4.51 1.22
CA SER A 208 19.99 3.99 0.20
C SER A 208 21.21 3.36 0.86
N VAL A 209 21.92 2.49 0.13
CA VAL A 209 23.11 1.82 0.60
C VAL A 209 24.21 1.90 -0.44
N ASP A 210 25.40 2.30 -0.02
CA ASP A 210 26.60 2.25 -0.83
C ASP A 210 27.14 0.82 -0.86
N GLN A 211 27.17 0.22 -2.04
CA GLN A 211 27.51 -1.20 -2.23
C GLN A 211 28.95 -1.53 -1.86
N GLU A 212 29.86 -0.56 -1.95
CA GLU A 212 31.27 -0.79 -1.65
C GLU A 212 31.53 -0.74 -0.14
N SER A 213 31.15 0.34 0.49
CA SER A 213 31.41 0.57 1.92
C SER A 213 30.35 -0.05 2.85
N GLY A 214 29.14 -0.30 2.34
CA GLY A 214 27.99 -0.71 3.14
C GLY A 214 27.34 0.43 3.93
N ARG A 215 27.79 1.68 3.74
CA ARG A 215 27.18 2.83 4.40
C ARG A 215 25.74 2.99 4.00
N VAL A 216 24.90 3.22 5.00
CA VAL A 216 23.46 3.41 4.85
C VAL A 216 23.15 4.89 4.99
N THR A 217 22.49 5.45 4.01
CA THR A 217 22.01 6.84 4.04
C THR A 217 20.50 6.83 4.20
N VAL A 218 20.02 7.47 5.27
CA VAL A 218 18.60 7.67 5.56
C VAL A 218 18.25 9.13 5.39
N THR A 219 17.20 9.43 4.61
CA THR A 219 16.76 10.80 4.38
C THR A 219 15.39 11.04 5.01
N SER A 220 15.31 12.10 5.79
CA SER A 220 14.06 12.58 6.37
C SER A 220 13.10 13.09 5.30
N GLY A 221 11.81 12.86 5.49
CA GLY A 221 10.75 13.41 4.66
C GLY A 221 10.25 14.79 5.09
N ASP A 222 10.70 15.31 6.22
CA ASP A 222 10.21 16.55 6.84
C ASP A 222 11.33 17.50 7.32
N ASN A 223 12.44 17.52 6.60
CA ASN A 223 13.63 18.32 6.90
C ASN A 223 14.37 17.92 8.22
N GLY A 224 14.15 16.71 8.73
CA GLY A 224 14.86 16.21 9.91
C GLY A 224 16.33 15.91 9.69
N GLY A 225 16.84 15.96 8.45
CA GLY A 225 18.22 15.75 8.07
C GLY A 225 18.43 14.57 7.12
N ILE A 226 19.68 14.45 6.67
CA ILE A 226 20.23 13.31 5.95
C ILE A 226 21.25 12.65 6.86
N GLN A 227 20.99 11.42 7.25
CA GLN A 227 21.84 10.65 8.16
C GLN A 227 22.65 9.60 7.42
N VAL A 228 23.94 9.52 7.70
CA VAL A 228 24.83 8.47 7.17
C VAL A 228 25.30 7.60 8.32
N ILE A 229 25.01 6.31 8.24
CA ILE A 229 25.35 5.28 9.23
C ILE A 229 26.41 4.36 8.61
N SER A 230 27.39 3.97 9.41
CA SER A 230 28.38 2.92 9.08
C SER A 230 28.05 1.71 9.95
N PRO A 231 27.31 0.71 9.41
CA PRO A 231 26.88 -0.47 10.13
C PRO A 231 28.02 -1.39 10.57
#